data_b2cdf5a731b30c4f9cd73c74ec080b1b
#
_entry.id   b2cdf5a731b30c4f9cd73c74ec080b1b
#
_cell.length_a   1.000
_cell.length_b   1.000
_cell.length_c   1.000
_cell.angle_alpha   90.00
_cell.angle_beta   90.00
_cell.angle_gamma   90.00
#
_symmetry.space_group_name_H-M   'P 1'
#
loop_
_entity.id
_entity.type
_entity.pdbx_description
1 polymer ?
#
loop_
_entity_poly.entity_id
_entity_poly.type
_entity_poly.pdbx_seq_one_letter_code
_entity_poly.pdbx_strand_id
1 'polypeptide(L)'
;MCGGEAVKWSEVDYLDCLQSERLGYAWVMQHHGGLTPSQAREAALERYPYEPDDAPYRGLLFHDEAWHWAMLAIHGDRYVVEHPELAHPSPEYLALE
;
A
#
# COMPACT_ATOMS: atom_id res chain seq x y z
N MET A 1 8.28 5.25 5.33
CA MET A 1 8.01 4.71 4.01
C MET A 1 9.14 3.79 3.57
N CYS A 2 8.79 2.69 2.95
CA CYS A 2 9.79 1.77 2.46
C CYS A 2 10.55 2.40 1.30
N GLY A 3 11.87 2.34 1.35
CA GLY A 3 12.68 3.01 0.36
C GLY A 3 12.40 2.53 -1.05
N GLY A 4 12.58 3.40 -2.02
CA GLY A 4 12.39 3.06 -3.41
C GLY A 4 13.67 2.68 -4.13
N GLU A 5 14.72 2.41 -3.40
CA GLU A 5 16.00 2.08 -4.01
C GLU A 5 15.95 0.71 -4.67
N ALA A 6 16.50 0.63 -5.85
CA ALA A 6 16.54 -0.63 -6.58
C ALA A 6 17.70 -1.47 -6.08
N VAL A 7 17.72 -1.74 -4.79
CA VAL A 7 18.75 -2.54 -4.19
C VAL A 7 18.19 -3.90 -3.81
N LYS A 8 19.08 -4.80 -3.55
CA LYS A 8 18.71 -6.11 -3.11
C LYS A 8 18.16 -6.04 -1.70
N TRP A 9 16.92 -6.47 -1.54
CA TRP A 9 16.27 -6.47 -0.23
C TRP A 9 16.81 -7.62 0.60
N SER A 10 17.10 -7.37 1.87
CA SER A 10 17.23 -8.47 2.81
C SER A 10 15.84 -9.02 3.08
N GLU A 11 15.75 -10.28 3.44
CA GLU A 11 14.45 -10.90 3.68
C GLU A 11 13.71 -10.20 4.82
N VAL A 12 14.43 -9.85 5.88
CA VAL A 12 13.83 -9.18 7.04
C VAL A 12 13.28 -7.82 6.63
N ASP A 13 14.07 -7.04 5.89
CA ASP A 13 13.63 -5.71 5.46
C ASP A 13 12.45 -5.79 4.51
N TYR A 14 12.48 -6.76 3.60
CA TYR A 14 11.38 -6.95 2.66
C TYR A 14 10.09 -7.31 3.41
N LEU A 15 10.15 -8.24 4.36
CA LEU A 15 8.96 -8.64 5.10
C LEU A 15 8.43 -7.51 5.97
N ASP A 16 9.30 -6.74 6.59
CA ASP A 16 8.86 -5.59 7.39
C ASP A 16 8.13 -4.58 6.52
N CYS A 17 8.67 -4.28 5.36
CA CYS A 17 8.06 -3.35 4.43
C CYS A 17 6.73 -3.90 3.92
N LEU A 18 6.70 -5.18 3.56
CA LEU A 18 5.48 -5.82 3.06
C LEU A 18 4.35 -5.74 4.07
N GLN A 19 4.64 -6.03 5.34
CA GLN A 19 3.62 -5.96 6.38
C GLN A 19 3.13 -4.55 6.61
N SER A 20 4.05 -3.58 6.59
CA SER A 20 3.71 -2.18 6.78
C SER A 20 2.80 -1.68 5.65
N GLU A 21 3.12 -2.03 4.41
CA GLU A 21 2.32 -1.61 3.27
C GLU A 21 0.95 -2.27 3.27
N ARG A 22 0.89 -3.55 3.63
CA ARG A 22 -0.38 -4.25 3.75
C ARG A 22 -1.27 -3.61 4.82
N LEU A 23 -0.68 -3.25 5.94
CA LEU A 23 -1.43 -2.60 7.03
C LEU A 23 -2.01 -1.27 6.56
N GLY A 24 -1.20 -0.46 5.91
CA GLY A 24 -1.67 0.83 5.42
C GLY A 24 -2.75 0.70 4.37
N TYR A 25 -2.58 -0.23 3.44
CA TYR A 25 -3.57 -0.48 2.40
C TYR A 25 -4.90 -0.93 3.01
N ALA A 26 -4.85 -1.87 3.93
CA ALA A 26 -6.07 -2.37 4.58
C ALA A 26 -6.78 -1.26 5.35
N TRP A 27 -6.01 -0.41 6.04
CA TRP A 27 -6.59 0.70 6.79
C TRP A 27 -7.38 1.63 5.86
N VAL A 28 -6.78 1.99 4.72
CA VAL A 28 -7.46 2.87 3.76
C VAL A 28 -8.71 2.21 3.19
N MET A 29 -8.61 0.93 2.85
CA MET A 29 -9.76 0.21 2.31
C MET A 29 -10.91 0.13 3.31
N GLN A 30 -10.62 0.04 4.60
CA GLN A 30 -11.67 0.09 5.61
C GLN A 30 -12.26 1.48 5.76
N HIS A 31 -11.40 2.50 5.91
CA HIS A 31 -11.85 3.84 6.29
C HIS A 31 -12.35 4.66 5.13
N HIS A 32 -11.90 4.37 3.93
CA HIS A 32 -12.31 5.10 2.74
C HIS A 32 -13.04 4.23 1.73
N GLY A 33 -12.81 2.93 1.75
CA GLY A 33 -13.45 2.00 0.82
C GLY A 33 -14.67 1.30 1.36
N GLY A 34 -14.93 1.42 2.66
CA GLY A 34 -16.11 0.81 3.27
C GLY A 34 -16.02 -0.71 3.44
N LEU A 35 -14.85 -1.28 3.33
CA LEU A 35 -14.68 -2.73 3.48
C LEU A 35 -14.66 -3.12 4.95
N THR A 36 -15.10 -4.34 5.23
CA THR A 36 -14.93 -4.90 6.57
C THR A 36 -13.44 -5.18 6.81
N PRO A 37 -13.02 -5.34 8.09
CA PRO A 37 -11.62 -5.69 8.35
C PRO A 37 -11.15 -6.93 7.61
N SER A 38 -11.98 -7.95 7.51
CA SER A 38 -11.63 -9.19 6.81
C SER A 38 -11.46 -8.94 5.31
N GLN A 39 -12.38 -8.20 4.71
CA GLN A 39 -12.31 -7.87 3.29
C GLN A 39 -11.09 -7.01 2.99
N ALA A 40 -10.79 -6.06 3.87
CA ALA A 40 -9.65 -5.17 3.69
C ALA A 40 -8.35 -5.95 3.76
N ARG A 41 -8.26 -6.92 4.68
CA ARG A 41 -7.07 -7.78 4.78
C ARG A 41 -6.87 -8.59 3.50
N GLU A 42 -7.95 -9.17 2.98
CA GLU A 42 -7.85 -9.93 1.74
C GLU A 42 -7.42 -9.06 0.56
N ALA A 43 -7.96 -7.86 0.49
CA ALA A 43 -7.57 -6.92 -0.56
C ALA A 43 -6.09 -6.56 -0.47
N ALA A 44 -5.59 -6.39 0.75
CA ALA A 44 -4.18 -6.07 0.95
C ALA A 44 -3.28 -7.24 0.54
N LEU A 45 -3.69 -8.46 0.83
CA LEU A 45 -2.93 -9.65 0.44
C LEU A 45 -2.89 -9.80 -1.08
N GLU A 46 -3.98 -9.48 -1.75
CA GLU A 46 -4.02 -9.53 -3.21
C GLU A 46 -3.16 -8.45 -3.84
N ARG A 47 -3.17 -7.24 -3.27
CA ARG A 47 -2.40 -6.12 -3.81
C ARG A 47 -0.91 -6.34 -3.59
N TYR A 48 -0.55 -6.91 -2.45
CA TYR A 48 0.84 -7.10 -2.04
C TYR A 48 1.13 -8.57 -1.80
N PRO A 49 1.19 -9.39 -2.86
CA PRO A 49 1.55 -10.80 -2.66
C PRO A 49 3.02 -10.90 -2.27
N TYR A 50 3.37 -11.98 -1.59
CA TYR A 50 4.77 -12.23 -1.27
C TYR A 50 5.56 -12.47 -2.57
N GLU A 51 6.71 -11.83 -2.68
CA GLU A 51 7.61 -12.01 -3.81
C GLU A 51 8.89 -12.69 -3.31
N PRO A 52 9.30 -13.81 -3.93
CA PRO A 52 10.55 -14.45 -3.53
C PRO A 52 11.75 -13.60 -3.88
N ASP A 53 12.90 -13.92 -3.29
CA ASP A 53 14.08 -13.09 -3.44
C ASP A 53 14.65 -13.09 -4.86
N ASP A 54 14.26 -14.05 -5.69
CA ASP A 54 14.68 -14.08 -7.09
C ASP A 54 13.65 -13.48 -8.04
N ALA A 55 12.56 -12.92 -7.49
CA ALA A 55 11.54 -12.30 -8.33
C ALA A 55 12.10 -11.06 -9.01
N PRO A 56 11.85 -10.88 -10.32
CA PRO A 56 12.26 -9.66 -10.98
C PRO A 56 11.51 -8.47 -10.39
N TYR A 57 12.23 -7.39 -10.16
CA TYR A 57 11.66 -6.15 -9.62
C TYR A 57 11.00 -6.34 -8.26
N ARG A 58 11.56 -7.21 -7.43
CA ARG A 58 11.05 -7.43 -6.08
C ARG A 58 10.95 -6.10 -5.35
N GLY A 59 9.78 -5.84 -4.77
CA GLY A 59 9.55 -4.61 -4.03
C GLY A 59 9.18 -3.41 -4.88
N LEU A 60 8.97 -3.58 -6.18
CA LEU A 60 8.60 -2.47 -7.05
C LEU A 60 7.30 -1.82 -6.60
N LEU A 61 6.36 -2.61 -6.06
CA LEU A 61 5.09 -2.08 -5.57
C LEU A 61 5.27 -1.09 -4.42
N PHE A 62 6.40 -1.14 -3.73
CA PHE A 62 6.67 -0.21 -2.62
C PHE A 62 7.12 1.16 -3.11
N HIS A 63 7.26 1.35 -4.42
CA HIS A 63 7.65 2.63 -5.00
C HIS A 63 6.64 3.72 -4.66
N ASP A 64 5.35 3.37 -4.67
CA ASP A 64 4.29 4.29 -4.28
C ASP A 64 3.72 3.87 -2.93
N GLU A 65 3.16 4.83 -2.21
CA GLU A 65 2.55 4.55 -0.91
C GLU A 65 1.29 3.72 -1.06
N ALA A 66 0.97 2.95 -0.02
CA ALA A 66 -0.25 2.16 0.01
C ALA A 66 -1.50 3.04 -0.14
N TRP A 67 -1.45 4.28 0.37
CA TRP A 67 -2.53 5.26 0.17
C TRP A 67 -2.86 5.42 -1.30
N HIS A 68 -1.83 5.61 -2.13
CA HIS A 68 -2.03 5.81 -3.57
C HIS A 68 -2.70 4.61 -4.22
N TRP A 69 -2.18 3.40 -3.95
CA TRP A 69 -2.75 2.19 -4.54
C TRP A 69 -4.19 1.98 -4.10
N ALA A 70 -4.49 2.25 -2.83
CA ALA A 70 -5.84 2.10 -2.30
C ALA A 70 -6.79 3.11 -2.92
N MET A 71 -6.35 4.36 -3.08
CA MET A 71 -7.18 5.38 -3.70
C MET A 71 -7.50 5.07 -5.16
N LEU A 72 -6.52 4.49 -5.88
CA LEU A 72 -6.78 4.03 -7.24
C LEU A 72 -7.84 2.93 -7.26
N ALA A 73 -7.79 2.03 -6.30
CA ALA A 73 -8.75 0.93 -6.22
C ALA A 73 -10.15 1.43 -5.87
N ILE A 74 -10.25 2.45 -5.04
CA ILE A 74 -11.54 2.97 -4.56
C ILE A 74 -12.16 3.94 -5.57
N HIS A 75 -11.36 4.87 -6.08
CA HIS A 75 -11.86 6.00 -6.87
C HIS A 75 -11.43 5.97 -8.34
N GLY A 76 -10.43 5.16 -8.70
CA GLY A 76 -9.95 5.10 -10.07
C GLY A 76 -8.80 6.05 -10.34
N ASP A 77 -8.35 6.06 -11.60
CA ASP A 77 -7.13 6.75 -12.02
C ASP A 77 -7.16 8.26 -11.79
N ARG A 78 -8.34 8.83 -11.80
CA ARG A 78 -8.48 10.29 -11.76
C ARG A 78 -8.77 10.82 -10.38
N TYR A 79 -8.49 10.02 -9.34
CA TYR A 79 -8.88 10.42 -7.97
C TYR A 79 -8.22 11.75 -7.56
N VAL A 80 -6.99 12.02 -8.02
CA VAL A 80 -6.32 13.27 -7.67
C VAL A 80 -7.04 14.46 -8.26
N VAL A 81 -7.62 14.31 -9.45
CA VAL A 81 -8.38 15.38 -10.10
C VAL A 81 -9.76 15.52 -9.50
N GLU A 82 -10.45 14.39 -9.28
CA GLU A 82 -11.82 14.38 -8.79
C GLU A 82 -11.92 14.63 -7.29
N HIS A 83 -10.88 14.24 -6.55
CA HIS A 83 -10.82 14.38 -5.10
C HIS A 83 -9.45 14.93 -4.70
N PRO A 84 -9.18 16.21 -5.02
CA PRO A 84 -7.84 16.76 -4.75
C PRO A 84 -7.46 16.72 -3.27
N GLU A 85 -8.44 16.66 -2.36
CA GLU A 85 -8.15 16.52 -0.93
C GLU A 85 -7.49 15.18 -0.61
N LEU A 86 -7.63 14.20 -1.49
CA LEU A 86 -7.05 12.86 -1.28
C LEU A 86 -5.70 12.69 -1.96
N ALA A 87 -5.18 13.74 -2.59
CA ALA A 87 -3.87 13.67 -3.26
C ALA A 87 -2.74 13.41 -2.26
N HIS A 88 -2.96 13.76 -1.00
CA HIS A 88 -1.98 13.52 0.06
C HIS A 88 -2.61 12.69 1.17
N PRO A 89 -1.83 11.79 1.79
CA PRO A 89 -2.37 10.97 2.87
C PRO A 89 -2.87 11.79 4.04
N SER A 90 -3.91 11.28 4.70
CA SER A 90 -4.45 11.93 5.89
C SER A 90 -3.48 11.81 7.06
N PRO A 91 -3.61 12.71 8.06
CA PRO A 91 -2.79 12.59 9.28
C PRO A 91 -2.99 11.25 9.97
N GLU A 92 -4.20 10.71 9.96
CA GLU A 92 -4.47 9.41 10.57
C GLU A 92 -3.68 8.29 9.89
N TYR A 93 -3.62 8.32 8.56
CA TYR A 93 -2.81 7.35 7.82
C TYR A 93 -1.34 7.48 8.16
N LEU A 94 -0.83 8.71 8.19
CA LEU A 94 0.57 8.95 8.47
C LEU A 94 0.97 8.53 9.88
N ALA A 95 0.00 8.46 10.80
CA ALA A 95 0.24 8.04 12.17
C ALA A 95 0.26 6.53 12.37
N LEU A 96 0.03 5.75 11.31
CA LEU A 96 -0.01 4.29 11.41
C LEU A 96 1.35 3.66 11.68
N GLU A 97 2.43 4.36 11.46
CA GLU A 97 3.76 3.81 11.68
C GLU A 97 4.24 3.98 13.10
#